data_9f477793ad5833824b1cddd6f8e35f47
#
_entry.id   9f477793ad5833824b1cddd6f8e35f47
#
_cell.length_a   1.000
_cell.length_b   1.000
_cell.length_c   1.000
_cell.angle_alpha   90.00
_cell.angle_beta   90.00
_cell.angle_gamma   90.00
#
_symmetry.space_group_name_H-M   'P 1'
#
loop_
_entity.id
_entity.type
_entity.pdbx_description
1 polymer ?
#
loop_
_entity_poly.entity_id
_entity_poly.type
_entity_poly.pdbx_seq_one_letter_code
_entity_poly.pdbx_strand_id
1 'polypeptide(L)'
;MLDEADPSEDCDRTRGLVDLDRLGQWMDAEGLPGSGEEVQATFVTGGASNELFEIQRGEHRWALRRPPRMVPEGRNETMLREYRILRALADSNVPHPAVRAVCAEPSVLGATFYLMDFVDGWSPISESHWPEPFDSDLGARRGLAFELVDAIARLSRVDWKARGLEGLGRPDGFHDRQVDRW
;
A
#
# COMPACT_ATOMS: atom_id res chain seq x y z
N MET A 1 3.01 -26.45 -5.88
CA MET A 1 1.87 -26.70 -4.97
C MET A 1 2.04 -25.63 -3.92
N LEU A 2 1.52 -24.44 -4.22
CA LEU A 2 1.46 -23.33 -3.26
C LEU A 2 0.26 -23.63 -2.37
N ASP A 3 0.48 -23.68 -1.07
CA ASP A 3 -0.58 -23.79 -0.06
C ASP A 3 -1.64 -22.72 -0.34
N GLU A 4 -2.85 -23.13 -0.66
CA GLU A 4 -4.00 -22.26 -0.50
C GLU A 4 -4.04 -21.88 0.98
N ALA A 5 -3.82 -20.61 1.27
CA ALA A 5 -3.86 -20.12 2.64
C ALA A 5 -5.19 -20.54 3.26
N ASP A 6 -5.12 -21.20 4.40
CA ASP A 6 -6.30 -21.69 5.12
C ASP A 6 -7.16 -20.47 5.51
N PRO A 7 -8.43 -20.38 5.09
CA PRO A 7 -9.31 -19.25 5.44
C PRO A 7 -9.40 -19.00 6.96
N SER A 8 -9.10 -19.98 7.78
CA SER A 8 -9.06 -19.84 9.24
C SER A 8 -7.84 -19.06 9.72
N GLU A 9 -6.68 -19.19 9.07
CA GLU A 9 -5.47 -18.44 9.40
C GLU A 9 -5.59 -16.95 9.00
N ASP A 10 -6.24 -16.65 7.89
CA ASP A 10 -6.49 -15.28 7.45
C ASP A 10 -7.50 -14.56 8.37
N CYS A 11 -8.50 -15.27 8.85
CA CYS A 11 -9.45 -14.76 9.84
C CYS A 11 -8.75 -14.45 11.18
N ASP A 12 -7.83 -15.29 11.62
CA ASP A 12 -7.06 -15.11 12.85
C ASP A 12 -6.04 -13.96 12.71
N ARG A 13 -5.43 -13.78 11.53
CA ARG A 13 -4.54 -12.65 11.23
C ARG A 13 -5.31 -11.33 11.27
N THR A 14 -6.45 -11.26 10.63
CA THR A 14 -7.30 -10.07 10.62
C THR A 14 -7.73 -9.69 12.04
N ARG A 15 -8.27 -10.61 12.81
CA ARG A 15 -8.72 -10.38 14.21
C ARG A 15 -7.61 -9.92 15.16
N GLY A 16 -6.38 -10.35 14.92
CA GLY A 16 -5.25 -9.97 15.78
C GLY A 16 -4.58 -8.64 15.41
N LEU A 17 -4.92 -8.06 14.26
CA LEU A 17 -4.23 -6.88 13.70
C LEU A 17 -5.15 -5.71 13.40
N VAL A 18 -6.43 -5.96 13.15
CA VAL A 18 -7.43 -4.94 12.82
C VAL A 18 -8.60 -5.04 13.80
N ASP A 19 -8.63 -4.11 14.74
CA ASP A 19 -9.79 -3.89 15.62
C ASP A 19 -10.83 -3.11 14.81
N LEU A 20 -11.89 -3.79 14.36
CA LEU A 20 -12.88 -3.23 13.44
C LEU A 20 -13.68 -2.10 14.08
N ASP A 21 -13.97 -2.19 15.37
CA ASP A 21 -14.72 -1.16 16.08
C ASP A 21 -13.91 0.14 16.18
N ARG A 22 -12.63 0.01 16.57
CA ARG A 22 -11.73 1.17 16.64
C ARG A 22 -11.43 1.75 15.26
N LEU A 23 -11.26 0.89 14.26
CA LEU A 23 -11.08 1.34 12.89
C LEU A 23 -12.29 2.12 12.41
N GLY A 24 -13.51 1.60 12.64
CA GLY A 24 -14.76 2.27 12.27
C GLY A 24 -14.91 3.65 12.92
N GLN A 25 -14.63 3.74 14.23
CA GLN A 25 -14.67 5.01 14.96
C GLN A 25 -13.65 6.02 14.41
N TRP A 26 -12.44 5.56 14.12
CA TRP A 26 -11.41 6.40 13.52
C TRP A 26 -11.81 6.86 12.10
N MET A 27 -12.36 5.96 11.29
CA MET A 27 -12.86 6.30 9.95
C MET A 27 -13.96 7.36 10.00
N ASP A 28 -14.85 7.30 11.00
CA ASP A 28 -15.88 8.30 11.23
C ASP A 28 -15.27 9.65 11.61
N ALA A 29 -14.27 9.66 12.49
CA ALA A 29 -13.57 10.87 12.91
C ALA A 29 -12.82 11.54 11.75
N GLU A 30 -12.27 10.75 10.82
CA GLU A 30 -11.64 11.25 9.59
C GLU A 30 -12.64 11.66 8.50
N GLY A 31 -13.94 11.47 8.72
CA GLY A 31 -15.00 11.83 7.78
C GLY A 31 -15.04 10.92 6.54
N LEU A 32 -14.56 9.69 6.65
CA LEU A 32 -14.64 8.73 5.55
C LEU A 32 -16.10 8.28 5.34
N PRO A 33 -16.50 7.98 4.09
CA PRO A 33 -17.88 7.63 3.78
C PRO A 33 -18.33 6.31 4.44
N GLY A 34 -19.66 6.10 4.52
CA GLY A 34 -20.27 4.90 5.09
C GLY A 34 -20.40 4.95 6.62
N SER A 35 -20.42 6.14 7.26
CA SER A 35 -20.59 6.25 8.72
C SER A 35 -21.84 5.52 9.19
N GLY A 36 -21.68 4.70 10.23
CA GLY A 36 -22.74 3.84 10.77
C GLY A 36 -22.90 2.49 10.08
N GLU A 37 -22.19 2.22 8.97
CA GLU A 37 -22.15 0.91 8.33
C GLU A 37 -21.05 0.03 8.93
N GLU A 38 -21.28 -1.28 8.88
CA GLU A 38 -20.32 -2.27 9.38
C GLU A 38 -19.02 -2.23 8.58
N VAL A 39 -17.89 -2.26 9.30
CA VAL A 39 -16.56 -2.36 8.71
C VAL A 39 -16.15 -3.83 8.64
N GLN A 40 -15.71 -4.26 7.48
CA GLN A 40 -15.16 -5.60 7.26
C GLN A 40 -13.71 -5.47 6.81
N ALA A 41 -12.88 -6.44 7.21
CA ALA A 41 -11.49 -6.49 6.79
C ALA A 41 -11.12 -7.90 6.34
N THR A 42 -10.46 -8.00 5.20
CA THR A 42 -9.95 -9.24 4.64
C THR A 42 -8.44 -9.09 4.43
N PHE A 43 -7.66 -10.06 4.89
CA PHE A 43 -6.23 -10.06 4.68
C PHE A 43 -5.92 -10.28 3.19
N VAL A 44 -5.05 -9.42 2.62
CA VAL A 44 -4.58 -9.55 1.24
C VAL A 44 -3.18 -10.15 1.26
N THR A 45 -3.01 -11.31 0.70
CA THR A 45 -1.70 -11.99 0.63
C THR A 45 -0.73 -11.21 -0.27
N GLY A 46 0.56 -11.17 0.08
CA GLY A 46 1.58 -10.71 -0.86
C GLY A 46 2.59 -9.67 -0.41
N GLY A 47 2.65 -9.27 0.85
CA GLY A 47 3.62 -8.27 1.32
C GLY A 47 4.66 -8.84 2.28
N ALA A 48 5.92 -9.00 1.85
CA ALA A 48 7.01 -9.46 2.72
C ALA A 48 7.40 -8.47 3.83
N SER A 49 7.01 -7.20 3.73
CA SER A 49 7.46 -6.13 4.62
C SER A 49 6.37 -5.44 5.41
N ASN A 50 5.12 -5.51 4.97
CA ASN A 50 3.98 -4.87 5.58
C ASN A 50 2.73 -5.72 5.36
N GLU A 51 1.76 -5.59 6.25
CA GLU A 51 0.44 -6.22 6.12
C GLU A 51 -0.47 -5.32 5.29
N LEU A 52 -1.24 -5.95 4.41
CA LEU A 52 -2.22 -5.29 3.57
C LEU A 52 -3.58 -5.96 3.79
N PHE A 53 -4.59 -5.16 4.05
CA PHE A 53 -5.97 -5.60 4.23
C PHE A 53 -6.88 -4.86 3.26
N GLU A 54 -7.83 -5.56 2.69
CA GLU A 54 -8.99 -4.95 2.08
C GLU A 54 -9.97 -4.56 3.18
N ILE A 55 -10.37 -3.30 3.21
CA ILE A 55 -11.39 -2.77 4.11
C ILE A 55 -12.61 -2.44 3.28
N GLN A 56 -13.73 -3.03 3.66
CA GLN A 56 -15.03 -2.76 3.07
C GLN A 56 -15.96 -2.12 4.10
N ARG A 57 -16.68 -1.08 3.68
CA ARG A 57 -17.70 -0.39 4.47
C ARG A 57 -18.80 0.08 3.54
N GLY A 58 -19.94 -0.61 3.56
CA GLY A 58 -20.98 -0.43 2.57
C GLY A 58 -20.49 -0.69 1.14
N GLU A 59 -20.66 0.28 0.27
CA GLU A 59 -20.18 0.21 -1.12
C GLU A 59 -18.73 0.65 -1.31
N HIS A 60 -18.09 1.11 -0.23
CA HIS A 60 -16.73 1.66 -0.29
C HIS A 60 -15.68 0.59 0.01
N ARG A 61 -14.57 0.64 -0.72
CA ARG A 61 -13.44 -0.29 -0.58
C ARG A 61 -12.12 0.47 -0.52
N TRP A 62 -11.27 0.10 0.44
CA TRP A 62 -9.93 0.65 0.61
C TRP A 62 -8.91 -0.45 0.86
N ALA A 63 -7.66 -0.16 0.56
CA ALA A 63 -6.54 -0.95 1.03
C ALA A 63 -5.95 -0.28 2.28
N LEU A 64 -5.95 -1.00 3.40
CA LEU A 64 -5.27 -0.62 4.63
C LEU A 64 -3.87 -1.20 4.62
N ARG A 65 -2.87 -0.36 4.74
CA ARG A 65 -1.47 -0.76 4.83
C ARG A 65 -0.88 -0.41 6.18
N ARG A 66 -0.28 -1.39 6.85
CA ARG A 66 0.32 -1.26 8.17
C ARG A 66 1.61 -2.07 8.29
N PRO A 67 2.47 -1.80 9.30
CA PRO A 67 3.57 -2.68 9.65
C PRO A 67 3.08 -4.07 10.09
N PRO A 68 3.95 -5.10 10.10
CA PRO A 68 3.64 -6.41 10.63
C PRO A 68 3.32 -6.35 12.13
N ARG A 69 2.79 -7.46 12.68
CA ARG A 69 2.39 -7.57 14.09
C ARG A 69 3.48 -7.12 15.07
N MET A 70 4.69 -7.57 14.84
CA MET A 70 5.86 -7.07 15.58
C MET A 70 6.45 -5.89 14.80
N VAL A 71 6.11 -4.69 15.25
CA VAL A 71 6.54 -3.44 14.57
C VAL A 71 8.02 -3.21 14.82
N PRO A 72 8.89 -3.37 13.80
CA PRO A 72 10.30 -3.05 13.97
C PRO A 72 10.50 -1.54 14.18
N GLU A 73 11.60 -1.18 14.84
CA GLU A 73 11.99 0.22 15.06
C GLU A 73 12.04 0.98 13.71
N GLY A 74 11.54 2.22 13.70
CA GLY A 74 11.48 3.07 12.51
C GLY A 74 10.42 2.71 11.48
N ARG A 75 9.60 1.69 11.73
CA ARG A 75 8.62 1.23 10.74
C ARG A 75 7.39 2.14 10.68
N ASN A 76 6.99 2.73 11.82
CA ASN A 76 5.90 3.72 11.85
C ASN A 76 6.28 4.97 11.06
N GLU A 77 7.51 5.44 11.17
CA GLU A 77 8.05 6.55 10.39
C GLU A 77 8.09 6.21 8.90
N THR A 78 8.39 4.96 8.56
CA THR A 78 8.34 4.47 7.17
C THR A 78 6.92 4.56 6.61
N MET A 79 5.89 4.19 7.37
CA MET A 79 4.49 4.32 6.95
C MET A 79 4.10 5.77 6.67
N LEU A 80 4.46 6.69 7.57
CA LEU A 80 4.22 8.12 7.38
C LEU A 80 4.95 8.66 6.15
N ARG A 81 6.17 8.20 5.91
CA ARG A 81 6.96 8.56 4.74
C ARG A 81 6.31 8.06 3.44
N GLU A 82 5.87 6.82 3.40
CA GLU A 82 5.14 6.24 2.25
C GLU A 82 3.87 7.05 1.96
N TYR A 83 3.06 7.30 3.00
CA TYR A 83 1.86 8.13 2.85
C TYR A 83 2.17 9.53 2.30
N ARG A 84 3.19 10.21 2.82
CA ARG A 84 3.59 11.54 2.33
C ARG A 84 4.00 11.52 0.86
N ILE A 85 4.72 10.49 0.43
CA ILE A 85 5.10 10.33 -0.98
C ILE A 85 3.86 10.14 -1.85
N LEU A 86 2.99 9.21 -1.52
CA LEU A 86 1.77 8.95 -2.29
C LEU A 86 0.87 10.19 -2.35
N ARG A 87 0.71 10.89 -1.22
CA ARG A 87 -0.05 12.13 -1.18
C ARG A 87 0.55 13.23 -2.06
N ALA A 88 1.87 13.32 -2.11
CA ALA A 88 2.56 14.29 -2.96
C ALA A 88 2.45 13.96 -4.46
N LEU A 89 2.16 12.71 -4.81
CA LEU A 89 1.89 12.29 -6.19
C LEU A 89 0.44 12.56 -6.63
N ALA A 90 -0.46 12.95 -5.72
CA ALA A 90 -1.82 13.35 -6.10
C ALA A 90 -1.77 14.40 -7.22
N ASP A 91 -2.72 14.33 -8.15
CA ASP A 91 -2.79 15.19 -9.33
C ASP A 91 -1.57 15.10 -10.30
N SER A 92 -0.74 14.09 -10.13
CA SER A 92 0.30 13.76 -11.10
C SER A 92 -0.19 12.69 -12.09
N ASN A 93 0.55 12.53 -13.19
CA ASN A 93 0.29 11.44 -14.13
C ASN A 93 1.05 10.15 -13.82
N VAL A 94 1.64 10.05 -12.61
CA VAL A 94 2.26 8.83 -12.13
C VAL A 94 1.17 7.87 -11.65
N PRO A 95 1.09 6.63 -12.16
CA PRO A 95 0.09 5.68 -11.71
C PRO A 95 0.39 5.24 -10.25
N HIS A 96 -0.55 5.51 -9.36
CA HIS A 96 -0.48 5.13 -7.95
C HIS A 96 -1.89 5.10 -7.34
N PRO A 97 -2.14 4.32 -6.29
CA PRO A 97 -3.41 4.39 -5.56
C PRO A 97 -3.49 5.72 -4.79
N ALA A 98 -4.65 6.38 -4.84
CA ALA A 98 -4.84 7.61 -4.08
C ALA A 98 -4.94 7.28 -2.59
N VAL A 99 -4.15 7.97 -1.75
CA VAL A 99 -4.26 7.86 -0.30
C VAL A 99 -5.45 8.65 0.20
N ARG A 100 -6.16 8.11 1.19
CA ARG A 100 -7.40 8.69 1.72
C ARG A 100 -7.21 9.26 3.12
N ALA A 101 -6.58 8.51 4.02
CA ALA A 101 -6.34 8.93 5.39
C ALA A 101 -5.10 8.22 5.96
N VAL A 102 -4.50 8.80 6.99
CA VAL A 102 -3.38 8.20 7.74
C VAL A 102 -3.64 8.31 9.23
N CYS A 103 -3.44 7.22 9.95
CA CYS A 103 -3.45 7.17 11.40
C CYS A 103 -2.02 7.05 11.93
N ALA A 104 -1.53 8.10 12.57
CA ALA A 104 -0.23 8.08 13.22
C ALA A 104 -0.29 7.53 14.66
N GLU A 105 -1.49 7.39 15.22
CA GLU A 105 -1.70 6.99 16.61
C GLU A 105 -1.76 5.46 16.75
N PRO A 106 -0.79 4.84 17.46
CA PRO A 106 -0.82 3.40 17.69
C PRO A 106 -2.01 2.91 18.52
N SER A 107 -2.71 3.81 19.22
CA SER A 107 -3.88 3.49 20.05
C SER A 107 -5.04 2.87 19.25
N VAL A 108 -5.13 3.13 17.94
CA VAL A 108 -6.20 2.60 17.09
C VAL A 108 -5.97 1.14 16.74
N LEU A 109 -4.85 0.83 16.05
CA LEU A 109 -4.53 -0.53 15.60
C LEU A 109 -3.16 -1.03 16.07
N GLY A 110 -2.56 -0.44 17.08
CA GLY A 110 -1.25 -0.85 17.60
C GLY A 110 -0.04 -0.35 16.78
N ALA A 111 -0.26 0.30 15.66
CA ALA A 111 0.79 0.82 14.78
C ALA A 111 0.25 1.94 13.89
N THR A 112 1.15 2.72 13.31
CA THR A 112 0.81 3.66 12.22
C THR A 112 0.32 2.90 11.00
N PHE A 113 -0.78 3.35 10.41
CA PHE A 113 -1.33 2.79 9.17
C PHE A 113 -1.91 3.88 8.28
N TYR A 114 -2.16 3.56 7.02
CA TYR A 114 -2.91 4.45 6.14
C TYR A 114 -3.89 3.66 5.25
N LEU A 115 -4.92 4.38 4.82
CA LEU A 115 -5.89 3.92 3.84
C LEU A 115 -5.60 4.54 2.48
N MET A 116 -5.72 3.73 1.44
CA MET A 116 -5.63 4.14 0.04
C MET A 116 -6.73 3.45 -0.76
N ASP A 117 -6.97 3.90 -1.99
CA ASP A 117 -7.92 3.23 -2.87
C ASP A 117 -7.53 1.77 -3.06
N PHE A 118 -8.53 0.90 -3.00
CA PHE A 118 -8.35 -0.49 -3.38
C PHE A 118 -8.31 -0.59 -4.90
N VAL A 119 -7.22 -1.13 -5.43
CA VAL A 119 -7.04 -1.32 -6.87
C VAL A 119 -7.21 -2.80 -7.18
N ASP A 120 -8.24 -3.14 -7.93
CA ASP A 120 -8.41 -4.49 -8.44
C ASP A 120 -7.33 -4.80 -9.46
N GLY A 121 -6.66 -5.93 -9.27
CA GLY A 121 -5.55 -6.31 -10.13
C GLY A 121 -4.88 -7.59 -9.66
N TRP A 122 -3.75 -7.88 -10.26
CA TRP A 122 -2.95 -9.04 -9.95
C TRP A 122 -1.47 -8.65 -9.89
N SER A 123 -0.67 -9.47 -9.22
CA SER A 123 0.76 -9.27 -9.13
C SER A 123 1.51 -10.44 -9.77
N PRO A 124 2.43 -10.18 -10.72
CA PRO A 124 3.21 -11.24 -11.37
C PRO A 124 4.14 -12.01 -10.42
N ILE A 125 4.33 -11.52 -9.19
CA ILE A 125 5.17 -12.15 -8.16
C ILE A 125 4.37 -13.14 -7.31
N SER A 126 3.11 -12.82 -7.03
CA SER A 126 2.24 -13.63 -6.17
C SER A 126 1.46 -14.71 -6.93
N GLU A 127 1.31 -14.58 -8.24
CA GLU A 127 0.56 -15.52 -9.04
C GLU A 127 1.45 -16.62 -9.61
N SER A 128 1.00 -17.88 -9.50
CA SER A 128 1.66 -19.02 -10.12
C SER A 128 1.51 -19.02 -11.64
N HIS A 129 0.42 -18.44 -12.14
CA HIS A 129 0.11 -18.30 -13.55
C HIS A 129 -0.35 -16.86 -13.82
N TRP A 130 0.12 -16.30 -14.92
CA TRP A 130 -0.34 -15.00 -15.35
C TRP A 130 -1.75 -15.11 -15.94
N PRO A 131 -2.66 -14.16 -15.70
CA PRO A 131 -3.99 -14.16 -16.29
C PRO A 131 -3.92 -13.87 -17.80
N GLU A 132 -4.96 -14.26 -18.51
CA GLU A 132 -5.12 -13.88 -19.92
C GLU A 132 -5.18 -12.35 -20.07
N PRO A 133 -4.57 -11.79 -21.12
CA PRO A 133 -3.80 -12.46 -22.21
C PRO A 133 -2.32 -12.67 -21.86
N PHE A 134 -1.88 -12.32 -20.67
CA PHE A 134 -0.47 -12.29 -20.31
C PHE A 134 0.15 -13.69 -20.09
N ASP A 135 -0.67 -14.72 -19.94
CA ASP A 135 -0.24 -16.12 -19.80
C ASP A 135 0.39 -16.67 -21.08
N SER A 136 -0.10 -16.24 -22.23
CA SER A 136 0.25 -16.80 -23.55
C SER A 136 0.71 -15.76 -24.58
N ASP A 137 0.30 -14.48 -24.46
CA ASP A 137 0.64 -13.43 -25.42
C ASP A 137 1.90 -12.66 -25.00
N LEU A 138 3.00 -12.92 -25.74
CA LEU A 138 4.27 -12.18 -25.55
C LEU A 138 4.16 -10.70 -25.91
N GLY A 139 3.25 -10.32 -26.81
CA GLY A 139 2.99 -8.92 -27.14
C GLY A 139 2.37 -8.19 -25.96
N ALA A 140 1.39 -8.81 -25.28
CA ALA A 140 0.79 -8.28 -24.06
C ALA A 140 1.83 -8.13 -22.92
N ARG A 141 2.69 -9.14 -22.71
CA ARG A 141 3.80 -9.04 -21.73
C ARG A 141 4.78 -7.91 -22.04
N ARG A 142 5.09 -7.73 -23.32
CA ARG A 142 5.92 -6.60 -23.75
C ARG A 142 5.25 -5.27 -23.45
N GLY A 143 3.92 -5.17 -23.61
CA GLY A 143 3.13 -4.00 -23.22
C GLY A 143 3.32 -3.64 -21.74
N LEU A 144 3.21 -4.61 -20.85
CA LEU A 144 3.44 -4.40 -19.41
C LEU A 144 4.85 -3.85 -19.11
N ALA A 145 5.87 -4.34 -19.81
CA ALA A 145 7.23 -3.84 -19.63
C ALA A 145 7.35 -2.36 -20.03
N PHE A 146 6.70 -1.96 -21.13
CA PHE A 146 6.67 -0.56 -21.54
C PHE A 146 5.89 0.33 -20.57
N GLU A 147 4.73 -0.13 -20.07
CA GLU A 147 3.98 0.61 -19.06
C GLU A 147 4.80 0.83 -17.77
N LEU A 148 5.56 -0.17 -17.34
CA LEU A 148 6.47 -0.03 -16.20
C LEU A 148 7.54 1.04 -16.44
N VAL A 149 8.18 1.01 -17.62
CA VAL A 149 9.20 2.01 -17.98
C VAL A 149 8.60 3.40 -18.08
N ASP A 150 7.40 3.53 -18.65
CA ASP A 150 6.70 4.81 -18.75
C ASP A 150 6.33 5.36 -17.38
N ALA A 151 5.83 4.52 -16.47
CA ALA A 151 5.54 4.89 -15.09
C ALA A 151 6.79 5.41 -14.36
N ILE A 152 7.93 4.75 -14.51
CA ILE A 152 9.22 5.19 -13.97
C ILE A 152 9.65 6.52 -14.60
N ALA A 153 9.48 6.68 -15.91
CA ALA A 153 9.82 7.92 -16.62
C ALA A 153 8.93 9.09 -16.17
N ARG A 154 7.65 8.86 -15.89
CA ARG A 154 6.75 9.88 -15.30
C ARG A 154 7.19 10.22 -13.88
N LEU A 155 7.50 9.23 -13.05
CA LEU A 155 7.98 9.44 -11.69
C LEU A 155 9.28 10.26 -11.67
N SER A 156 10.22 9.99 -12.57
CA SER A 156 11.50 10.73 -12.65
C SER A 156 11.36 12.21 -13.00
N ARG A 157 10.23 12.61 -13.60
CA ARG A 157 9.91 14.00 -13.96
C ARG A 157 9.17 14.77 -12.87
N VAL A 158 8.82 14.11 -11.78
CA VAL A 158 8.12 14.77 -10.66
C VAL A 158 9.05 15.76 -9.99
N ASP A 159 8.63 17.03 -9.93
CA ASP A 159 9.31 18.02 -9.11
C ASP A 159 9.00 17.77 -7.63
N TRP A 160 9.81 16.91 -7.03
CA TRP A 160 9.66 16.50 -5.65
C TRP A 160 9.81 17.66 -4.65
N LYS A 161 10.58 18.71 -4.99
CA LYS A 161 10.73 19.91 -4.14
C LYS A 161 9.45 20.74 -4.14
N ALA A 162 8.91 21.03 -5.31
CA ALA A 162 7.63 21.75 -5.43
C ALA A 162 6.48 21.01 -4.76
N ARG A 163 6.60 19.67 -4.60
CA ARG A 163 5.61 18.81 -3.91
C ARG A 163 5.88 18.59 -2.41
N GLY A 164 6.81 19.34 -1.82
CA GLY A 164 7.07 19.31 -0.38
C GLY A 164 7.71 18.03 0.13
N LEU A 165 8.45 17.32 -0.72
CA LEU A 165 9.16 16.09 -0.36
C LEU A 165 10.60 16.35 0.12
N GLU A 166 10.96 17.60 0.39
CA GLU A 166 12.26 17.93 0.97
C GLU A 166 12.43 17.25 2.34
N GLY A 167 13.64 16.79 2.61
CA GLY A 167 13.98 16.11 3.87
C GLY A 167 13.58 14.63 3.94
N LEU A 168 12.89 14.07 2.94
CA LEU A 168 12.58 12.63 2.91
C LEU A 168 13.78 11.74 2.57
N GLY A 169 14.85 12.32 2.07
CA GLY A 169 16.06 11.59 1.69
C GLY A 169 17.25 12.53 1.49
N ARG A 170 18.35 11.93 1.08
CA ARG A 170 19.58 12.63 0.72
C ARG A 170 19.80 12.48 -0.80
N PRO A 171 19.33 13.43 -1.63
CA PRO A 171 19.42 13.29 -3.08
C PRO A 171 20.86 13.36 -3.60
N ASP A 172 21.70 14.20 -2.96
CA ASP A 172 23.06 14.41 -3.41
C ASP A 172 23.99 13.26 -3.00
N GLY A 173 24.95 12.91 -3.85
CA GLY A 173 25.94 11.87 -3.60
C GLY A 173 25.35 10.47 -3.41
N PHE A 174 24.16 10.18 -3.97
CA PHE A 174 23.50 8.88 -3.82
C PHE A 174 24.39 7.73 -4.32
N HIS A 175 24.94 7.88 -5.53
CA HIS A 175 25.77 6.84 -6.14
C HIS A 175 27.06 6.60 -5.36
N ASP A 176 27.74 7.64 -4.91
CA ASP A 176 28.97 7.53 -4.12
C ASP A 176 28.70 6.72 -2.84
N ARG A 177 27.62 7.06 -2.13
CA ARG A 177 27.24 6.32 -0.92
C ARG A 177 26.80 4.86 -1.18
N GLN A 178 26.35 4.54 -2.39
CA GLN A 178 26.03 3.14 -2.73
C GLN A 178 27.31 2.35 -3.02
N VAL A 179 28.30 2.94 -3.70
CA VAL A 179 29.58 2.29 -3.97
C VAL A 179 30.29 1.92 -2.66
N ASP A 180 30.29 2.82 -1.67
CA ASP A 180 30.90 2.55 -0.36
C ASP A 180 30.21 1.45 0.47
N ARG A 181 29.00 1.05 0.10
CA ARG A 181 28.22 0.00 0.79
C ARG A 181 28.43 -1.41 0.22
N TRP A 182 28.90 -1.50 -1.02
CA TRP A 182 29.08 -2.76 -1.76
C TRP A 182 30.56 -3.13 -1.92
#